data_bf5ecba4f94e6c3d08341ce1cf2ebe1b
#
_entry.id   bf5ecba4f94e6c3d08341ce1cf2ebe1b
#
_cell.length_a   1.000
_cell.length_b   1.000
_cell.length_c   1.000
_cell.angle_alpha   90.00
_cell.angle_beta   90.00
_cell.angle_gamma   90.00
#
_symmetry.space_group_name_H-M   'P 1'
#
loop_
_entity.id
_entity.type
_entity.pdbx_description
1 polymer ?
#
loop_
_entity_poly.entity_id
_entity_poly.type
_entity_poly.pdbx_seq_one_letter_code
_entity_poly.pdbx_strand_id
1 'polypeptide(L)'
;MVVVDDGSHIPAHVRESFRILFPLLPDGAIYCIEDTQTSYWPAWGGQLDPRAPGTSMDLVKDLIDGLNHEEFLLEDYQPSYTDQWVRAVHCYHNLVIIEKGDNREGTNRDHASHTFHGSSDLPE
;
A
#
# COMPACT_ATOMS: atom_id res chain seq x y z
N MET A 1 11.72 -15.68 -2.56
CA MET A 1 12.47 -14.83 -1.61
C MET A 1 11.50 -14.24 -0.59
N VAL A 2 11.88 -14.26 0.66
CA VAL A 2 11.11 -13.67 1.75
C VAL A 2 12.00 -12.68 2.51
N VAL A 3 11.51 -11.47 2.72
CA VAL A 3 12.14 -10.46 3.58
C VAL A 3 11.22 -10.24 4.77
N VAL A 4 11.79 -10.23 5.96
CA VAL A 4 11.04 -9.95 7.19
C VAL A 4 11.65 -8.73 7.86
N ASP A 5 10.85 -7.67 8.01
CA ASP A 5 11.23 -6.51 8.80
C ASP A 5 10.81 -6.75 10.25
N ASP A 6 11.77 -7.19 11.04
CA ASP A 6 11.68 -7.38 12.48
C ASP A 6 12.78 -6.55 13.17
N GLY A 7 12.98 -5.34 12.66
CA GLY A 7 14.03 -4.43 13.11
C GLY A 7 13.62 -3.57 14.30
N SER A 8 13.79 -2.25 14.17
CA SER A 8 13.51 -1.31 15.27
C SER A 8 12.05 -1.11 15.58
N HIS A 9 11.15 -1.46 14.65
CA HIS A 9 9.70 -1.20 14.67
C HIS A 9 9.34 0.29 14.65
N ILE A 10 10.31 1.20 14.57
CA ILE A 10 10.06 2.63 14.45
C ILE A 10 9.46 2.91 13.07
N PRO A 11 8.28 3.53 12.99
CA PRO A 11 7.58 3.71 11.70
C PRO A 11 8.42 4.36 10.60
N ALA A 12 9.21 5.38 10.92
CA ALA A 12 10.07 6.03 9.94
C ALA A 12 11.12 5.05 9.36
N HIS A 13 11.66 4.15 10.19
CA HIS A 13 12.62 3.14 9.76
C HIS A 13 11.93 2.06 8.92
N VAL A 14 10.74 1.64 9.31
CA VAL A 14 9.96 0.65 8.57
C VAL A 14 9.65 1.15 7.17
N ARG A 15 9.19 2.39 7.05
CA ARG A 15 8.88 3.02 5.77
C ARG A 15 10.12 3.13 4.89
N GLU A 16 11.24 3.56 5.45
CA GLU A 16 12.49 3.72 4.70
C GLU A 16 13.06 2.37 4.25
N SER A 17 13.05 1.37 5.12
CA SER A 17 13.49 0.02 4.75
C SER A 17 12.68 -0.54 3.59
N PHE A 18 11.37 -0.40 3.65
CA PHE A 18 10.49 -0.84 2.56
C PHE A 18 10.79 -0.09 1.26
N ARG A 19 10.93 1.23 1.34
CA ARG A 19 11.23 2.07 0.17
C ARG A 19 12.51 1.64 -0.54
N ILE A 20 13.54 1.29 0.23
CA ILE A 20 14.85 0.90 -0.30
C ILE A 20 14.85 -0.54 -0.81
N LEU A 21 14.31 -1.46 -0.02
CA LEU A 21 14.45 -2.90 -0.29
C LEU A 21 13.42 -3.43 -1.28
N PHE A 22 12.19 -2.97 -1.22
CA PHE A 22 11.13 -3.54 -2.03
C PHE A 22 11.43 -3.49 -3.54
N PRO A 23 11.93 -2.37 -4.10
CA PRO A 23 12.26 -2.34 -5.52
C PRO A 23 13.33 -3.33 -5.97
N LEU A 24 14.18 -3.76 -5.04
CA LEU A 24 15.29 -4.68 -5.33
C LEU A 24 14.84 -6.15 -5.35
N LEU A 25 13.64 -6.46 -4.91
CA LEU A 25 13.15 -7.83 -4.80
C LEU A 25 12.67 -8.35 -6.16
N PRO A 26 12.83 -9.66 -6.44
CA PRO A 26 12.26 -10.26 -7.63
C PRO A 26 10.75 -10.40 -7.53
N ASP A 27 10.08 -10.56 -8.67
CA ASP A 27 8.67 -10.91 -8.70
C ASP A 27 8.42 -12.22 -7.93
N GLY A 28 7.30 -12.27 -7.22
CA GLY A 28 6.98 -13.39 -6.35
C GLY A 28 7.58 -13.30 -4.96
N ALA A 29 8.42 -12.31 -4.70
CA ALA A 29 8.96 -12.09 -3.36
C ALA A 29 7.87 -11.66 -2.39
N ILE A 30 8.11 -11.97 -1.11
CA ILE A 30 7.21 -11.63 0.00
C ILE A 30 7.97 -10.73 0.96
N TYR A 31 7.34 -9.62 1.34
CA TYR A 31 7.87 -8.67 2.31
C TYR A 31 6.94 -8.64 3.52
N CYS A 32 7.45 -9.04 4.68
CA CYS A 32 6.68 -9.06 5.92
C CYS A 32 7.09 -7.90 6.82
N ILE A 33 6.13 -7.22 7.39
CA ILE A 33 6.35 -6.17 8.39
C ILE A 33 5.73 -6.66 9.70
N GLU A 34 6.57 -6.87 10.72
CA GLU A 34 6.15 -7.27 12.04
C GLU A 34 5.93 -6.04 12.94
N ASP A 35 5.10 -6.23 13.96
CA ASP A 35 4.87 -5.23 15.03
C ASP A 35 4.38 -3.87 14.52
N THR A 36 3.36 -3.90 13.65
CA THR A 36 2.77 -2.69 13.08
C THR A 36 2.02 -1.83 14.11
N GLN A 37 1.78 -2.34 15.33
CA GLN A 37 1.14 -1.60 16.42
C GLN A 37 1.91 -0.35 16.84
N THR A 38 3.21 -0.29 16.59
CA THR A 38 4.01 0.90 16.90
C THR A 38 3.53 2.13 16.14
N SER A 39 2.79 1.94 15.05
CA SER A 39 2.13 3.03 14.33
C SER A 39 1.23 3.88 15.23
N TYR A 40 0.68 3.29 16.29
CA TYR A 40 -0.27 3.94 17.20
C TYR A 40 0.36 4.38 18.53
N TRP A 41 1.66 4.15 18.69
CA TRP A 41 2.36 4.39 19.94
C TRP A 41 3.38 5.52 19.81
N PRO A 42 3.07 6.74 20.34
CA PRO A 42 4.00 7.88 20.24
C PRO A 42 5.38 7.61 20.80
N ALA A 43 5.48 6.80 21.87
CA ALA A 43 6.78 6.45 22.47
C ALA A 43 7.68 5.68 21.49
N TRP A 44 7.12 5.09 20.44
CA TRP A 44 7.83 4.36 19.39
C TRP A 44 7.89 5.14 18.07
N GLY A 45 7.53 6.41 18.09
CA GLY A 45 7.50 7.23 16.88
C GLY A 45 6.20 7.17 16.09
N GLY A 46 5.18 6.51 16.64
CA GLY A 46 3.85 6.47 16.05
C GLY A 46 3.00 7.69 16.43
N GLN A 47 1.71 7.61 16.12
CA GLN A 47 0.76 8.69 16.33
C GLN A 47 -0.50 8.16 17.04
N LEU A 48 -1.10 8.98 17.89
CA LEU A 48 -2.36 8.62 18.56
C LEU A 48 -3.53 8.52 17.58
N ASP A 49 -3.56 9.40 16.59
CA ASP A 49 -4.60 9.35 15.56
C ASP A 49 -4.29 8.24 14.57
N PRO A 50 -5.16 7.22 14.43
CA PRO A 50 -4.95 6.15 13.46
C PRO A 50 -4.89 6.62 12.00
N ARG A 51 -5.35 7.84 11.73
CA ARG A 51 -5.36 8.43 10.38
C ARG A 51 -4.16 9.33 10.12
N ALA A 52 -3.26 9.49 11.09
CA ALA A 52 -2.11 10.36 10.91
C ALA A 52 -1.19 9.83 9.80
N PRO A 53 -0.62 10.74 8.99
CA PRO A 53 0.33 10.34 7.96
C PRO A 53 1.67 9.93 8.57
N GLY A 54 2.46 9.19 7.78
CA GLY A 54 3.85 8.89 8.11
C GLY A 54 4.07 7.65 8.97
N THR A 55 3.02 6.95 9.38
CA THR A 55 3.16 5.69 10.13
C THR A 55 3.35 4.49 9.21
N SER A 56 3.71 3.34 9.79
CA SER A 56 3.79 2.10 9.03
C SER A 56 2.42 1.70 8.48
N MET A 57 1.36 1.86 9.26
CA MET A 57 0.01 1.55 8.79
C MET A 57 -0.49 2.55 7.76
N ASP A 58 -0.05 3.80 7.80
CA ASP A 58 -0.31 4.75 6.72
C ASP A 58 0.28 4.24 5.40
N LEU A 59 1.51 3.77 5.40
CA LEU A 59 2.11 3.12 4.22
C LEU A 59 1.26 1.94 3.75
N VAL A 60 0.84 1.07 4.65
CA VAL A 60 0.05 -0.12 4.31
C VAL A 60 -1.29 0.27 3.67
N LYS A 61 -1.96 1.30 4.19
CA LYS A 61 -3.22 1.79 3.62
C LYS A 61 -3.03 2.34 2.21
N ASP A 62 -1.92 3.03 1.97
CA ASP A 62 -1.57 3.50 0.63
C ASP A 62 -1.33 2.34 -0.33
N LEU A 63 -0.68 1.27 0.13
CA LEU A 63 -0.49 0.07 -0.68
C LEU A 63 -1.82 -0.62 -1.02
N ILE A 64 -2.75 -0.64 -0.08
CA ILE A 64 -4.09 -1.21 -0.29
C ILE A 64 -4.85 -0.42 -1.35
N ASP A 65 -4.86 0.90 -1.25
CA ASP A 65 -5.45 1.75 -2.29
C ASP A 65 -4.77 1.51 -3.62
N GLY A 66 -3.45 1.43 -3.63
CA GLY A 66 -2.64 1.23 -4.83
C GLY A 66 -2.94 -0.08 -5.57
N LEU A 67 -3.43 -1.12 -4.89
CA LEU A 67 -3.88 -2.34 -5.56
C LEU A 67 -4.94 -2.05 -6.63
N ASN A 68 -5.71 -1.00 -6.43
CA ASN A 68 -6.80 -0.60 -7.31
C ASN A 68 -6.47 0.68 -8.10
N HIS A 69 -5.20 1.01 -8.29
CA HIS A 69 -4.80 2.27 -8.90
C HIS A 69 -5.39 2.50 -10.29
N GLU A 70 -5.58 1.42 -11.06
CA GLU A 70 -6.15 1.53 -12.41
C GLU A 70 -7.64 1.87 -12.41
N GLU A 71 -8.29 1.84 -11.26
CA GLU A 71 -9.68 2.26 -11.07
C GLU A 71 -9.81 3.73 -10.64
N PHE A 72 -8.71 4.42 -10.35
CA PHE A 72 -8.76 5.83 -9.94
C PHE A 72 -9.26 6.70 -11.09
N LEU A 73 -10.15 7.63 -10.76
CA LEU A 73 -10.72 8.57 -11.72
C LEU A 73 -10.00 9.92 -11.71
N LEU A 74 -8.85 9.99 -11.06
CA LEU A 74 -8.04 11.20 -11.00
C LEU A 74 -7.35 11.43 -12.34
N GLU A 75 -7.59 12.61 -12.93
CA GLU A 75 -6.88 13.01 -14.13
C GLU A 75 -5.38 13.14 -13.86
N ASP A 76 -4.58 12.76 -14.84
CA ASP A 76 -3.11 12.85 -14.79
C ASP A 76 -2.46 12.08 -13.64
N TYR A 77 -3.16 11.11 -13.04
CA TYR A 77 -2.58 10.27 -12.02
C TYR A 77 -1.44 9.44 -12.60
N GLN A 78 -0.27 9.53 -11.97
CA GLN A 78 0.88 8.73 -12.35
C GLN A 78 1.06 7.60 -11.34
N PRO A 79 0.88 6.34 -11.77
CA PRO A 79 1.06 5.21 -10.87
C PRO A 79 2.46 5.17 -10.27
N SER A 80 2.53 4.93 -8.97
CA SER A 80 3.80 4.72 -8.28
C SER A 80 4.38 3.36 -8.61
N TYR A 81 5.63 3.14 -8.21
CA TYR A 81 6.24 1.82 -8.34
C TYR A 81 5.41 0.77 -7.60
N THR A 82 5.01 1.05 -6.37
CA THR A 82 4.23 0.10 -5.56
C THR A 82 2.83 -0.13 -6.10
N ASP A 83 2.19 0.88 -6.71
CA ASP A 83 0.92 0.66 -7.41
C ASP A 83 1.04 -0.45 -8.45
N GLN A 84 2.13 -0.42 -9.21
CA GLN A 84 2.33 -1.33 -10.33
C GLN A 84 2.90 -2.69 -9.92
N TRP A 85 3.58 -2.78 -8.78
CA TRP A 85 4.36 -3.96 -8.42
C TRP A 85 3.98 -4.62 -7.09
N VAL A 86 3.00 -4.10 -6.37
CA VAL A 86 2.37 -4.80 -5.25
C VAL A 86 1.15 -5.54 -5.79
N ARG A 87 1.16 -6.87 -5.67
CA ARG A 87 0.08 -7.72 -6.16
C ARG A 87 -0.95 -8.07 -5.10
N ALA A 88 -0.55 -8.15 -3.85
CA ALA A 88 -1.42 -8.49 -2.74
C ALA A 88 -0.90 -7.93 -1.43
N VAL A 89 -1.80 -7.59 -0.54
CA VAL A 89 -1.49 -7.15 0.83
C VAL A 89 -2.38 -7.94 1.79
N HIS A 90 -1.74 -8.67 2.69
CA HIS A 90 -2.42 -9.48 3.70
C HIS A 90 -2.20 -8.82 5.05
N CYS A 91 -3.28 -8.37 5.67
CA CYS A 91 -3.23 -7.68 6.96
C CYS A 91 -3.76 -8.58 8.06
N TYR A 92 -2.93 -8.76 9.08
CA TYR A 92 -3.27 -9.48 10.30
C TYR A 92 -3.09 -8.54 11.50
N HIS A 93 -3.51 -8.96 12.67
CA HIS A 93 -3.22 -8.19 13.88
C HIS A 93 -1.69 -8.07 14.05
N ASN A 94 -1.20 -6.83 13.97
CA ASN A 94 0.21 -6.46 14.12
C ASN A 94 1.19 -7.06 13.10
N LEU A 95 0.69 -7.60 11.98
CA LEU A 95 1.52 -8.22 10.96
C LEU A 95 0.95 -7.92 9.58
N VAL A 96 1.80 -7.52 8.65
CA VAL A 96 1.42 -7.30 7.26
C VAL A 96 2.35 -8.08 6.34
N ILE A 97 1.76 -8.76 5.36
CA ILE A 97 2.49 -9.52 4.36
C ILE A 97 2.17 -8.92 2.99
N ILE A 98 3.21 -8.51 2.27
CA ILE A 98 3.10 -7.85 0.97
C ILE A 98 3.71 -8.76 -0.09
N GLU A 99 2.94 -9.09 -1.12
CA GLU A 99 3.44 -9.88 -2.25
C GLU A 99 3.83 -8.97 -3.40
N LYS A 100 5.05 -9.16 -3.90
CA LYS A 100 5.51 -8.46 -5.08
C LYS A 100 5.14 -9.21 -6.35
N GLY A 101 4.59 -8.50 -7.31
CA GLY A 101 4.26 -9.04 -8.63
C GLY A 101 3.63 -7.97 -9.51
N ASP A 102 3.45 -8.28 -10.77
CA ASP A 102 2.85 -7.35 -11.73
C ASP A 102 1.38 -7.08 -11.35
N ASN A 103 1.05 -5.82 -11.19
CA ASN A 103 -0.30 -5.33 -10.90
C ASN A 103 -0.72 -4.29 -11.95
N ARG A 104 -0.55 -4.64 -13.22
CA ARG A 104 -0.91 -3.78 -14.37
C ARG A 104 -1.88 -4.49 -15.29
N GLU A 105 -2.87 -5.14 -14.71
CA GLU A 105 -3.82 -5.98 -15.46
C GLU A 105 -4.95 -5.19 -16.11
N GLY A 106 -5.03 -3.88 -15.88
CA GLY A 106 -6.04 -3.03 -16.46
C GLY A 106 -7.27 -2.87 -15.58
N THR A 107 -8.22 -2.11 -16.09
CA THR A 107 -9.46 -1.81 -15.39
C THR A 107 -10.59 -2.72 -15.86
N ASN A 108 -11.54 -3.00 -14.95
CA ASN A 108 -12.79 -3.67 -15.29
C ASN A 108 -13.79 -2.73 -15.94
N ARG A 109 -13.49 -1.43 -16.02
CA ARG A 109 -14.36 -0.45 -16.68
C ARG A 109 -14.35 -0.63 -18.18
N ASP A 110 -15.53 -0.50 -18.79
CA ASP A 110 -15.63 -0.31 -20.21
C ASP A 110 -15.36 1.15 -20.55
N HIS A 111 -14.22 1.45 -21.15
CA HIS A 111 -13.79 2.79 -21.47
C HIS A 111 -14.76 3.54 -22.39
N ALA A 112 -15.51 2.83 -23.20
CA ALA A 112 -16.46 3.45 -24.12
C ALA A 112 -17.70 4.01 -23.41
N SER A 113 -18.02 3.52 -22.22
CA SER A 113 -19.27 3.83 -21.50
C SER A 113 -19.09 4.52 -20.16
N HIS A 114 -17.85 4.70 -19.70
CA HIS A 114 -17.58 5.16 -18.34
C HIS A 114 -16.96 6.55 -18.27
N THR A 115 -17.74 7.54 -18.60
CA THR A 115 -17.43 8.91 -18.24
C THR A 115 -18.37 9.32 -17.12
N PHE A 116 -17.86 9.44 -15.91
CA PHE A 116 -18.65 9.87 -14.76
C PHE A 116 -18.84 11.39 -14.82
N HIS A 117 -20.08 11.83 -14.69
CA HIS A 117 -20.45 13.25 -14.73
C HIS A 117 -20.88 13.80 -13.38
N GLY A 118 -20.46 13.16 -12.32
CA GLY A 118 -20.78 13.53 -10.95
C GLY A 118 -21.50 12.43 -10.19
N SER A 119 -22.01 12.77 -9.00
CA SER A 119 -22.60 11.79 -8.09
C SER A 119 -23.85 11.10 -8.62
N SER A 120 -24.53 11.70 -9.60
CA SER A 120 -25.72 11.12 -10.22
C SER A 120 -25.42 9.88 -11.07
N ASP A 121 -24.16 9.70 -11.45
CA ASP A 121 -23.74 8.55 -12.24
C ASP A 121 -23.31 7.36 -11.36
N LEU A 122 -23.31 7.54 -10.04
CA LEU A 122 -22.91 6.50 -9.10
C LEU A 122 -24.10 5.61 -8.76
N PRO A 123 -23.90 4.28 -8.65
CA PRO A 123 -24.91 3.39 -8.13
C PRO A 123 -25.24 3.70 -6.67
N GLU A 124 -26.48 3.58 -6.30
CA GLU A 124 -26.92 3.74 -4.92
C GLU A 124 -26.60 2.51 -4.05
#